data_5dd2fece0f48e19dd97c2ba66010cfae
#
_entry.id   5dd2fece0f48e19dd97c2ba66010cfae
#
_cell.length_a   1.000
_cell.length_b   1.000
_cell.length_c   1.000
_cell.angle_alpha   90.00
_cell.angle_beta   90.00
_cell.angle_gamma   90.00
#
_symmetry.space_group_name_H-M   'P 1'
#
loop_
_entity.id
_entity.type
_entity.pdbx_description
1 polymer ?
#
loop_
_entity_poly.entity_id
_entity_poly.type
_entity_poly.pdbx_seq_one_letter_code
_entity_poly.pdbx_strand_id
1 'polypeptide(L)'
;MITLLEELIERASGSYAERQDLNKLEHLMFAWADRKEAYLNVEHKEKSIIDLAMKLMQDSPDFPNQEVKESTLSNCRRDLTLALRYYALGMLLQDKEMLKDRFIYWQKNVLQAMGLHHYQGVKFVLEALYLELPEEQADLFKPYFKL
;
A
#
# COMPACT_ATOMS: atom_id res chain seq x y z
N MET A 1 2.00 9.99 -8.98
CA MET A 1 1.34 10.53 -10.20
C MET A 1 0.41 11.69 -9.87
N ILE A 2 -0.52 11.54 -8.94
CA ILE A 2 -1.46 12.62 -8.57
C ILE A 2 -0.68 13.83 -8.04
N THR A 3 0.19 13.64 -7.07
CA THR A 3 1.04 14.70 -6.49
C THR A 3 1.87 15.40 -7.57
N LEU A 4 2.47 14.65 -8.50
CA LEU A 4 3.25 15.26 -9.59
C LEU A 4 2.35 16.08 -10.56
N LEU A 5 1.15 15.60 -10.84
CA LEU A 5 0.21 16.33 -11.70
C LEU A 5 -0.25 17.63 -11.03
N GLU A 6 -0.57 17.59 -9.75
CA GLU A 6 -0.95 18.77 -8.96
C GLU A 6 0.19 19.81 -8.96
N GLU A 7 1.42 19.39 -8.65
CA GLU A 7 2.61 20.26 -8.68
C GLU A 7 2.87 20.85 -10.09
N LEU A 8 2.68 20.05 -11.16
CA LEU A 8 2.86 20.52 -12.52
C LEU A 8 1.83 21.59 -12.89
N ILE A 9 0.57 21.37 -12.53
CA ILE A 9 -0.52 22.33 -12.77
C ILE A 9 -0.23 23.64 -12.04
N GLU A 10 0.19 23.56 -10.78
CA GLU A 10 0.51 24.72 -9.95
C GLU A 10 1.70 25.51 -10.51
N ARG A 11 2.77 24.84 -10.90
CA ARG A 11 3.94 25.50 -11.52
C ARG A 11 3.67 26.09 -12.89
N ALA A 12 2.89 25.39 -13.71
CA ALA A 12 2.53 25.90 -15.03
C ALA A 12 1.67 27.16 -14.95
N SER A 13 0.71 27.21 -14.01
CA SER A 13 -0.11 28.38 -13.64
C SER A 13 -0.33 29.44 -14.73
N GLY A 14 -0.98 29.04 -15.85
CA GLY A 14 -1.25 29.91 -17.00
C GLY A 14 -0.11 30.03 -18.02
N SER A 15 0.97 29.26 -17.87
CA SER A 15 2.06 29.11 -18.84
C SER A 15 2.16 27.64 -19.31
N TYR A 16 3.17 27.35 -20.13
CA TYR A 16 3.44 25.98 -20.56
C TYR A 16 4.20 25.23 -19.49
N ALA A 17 3.95 23.91 -19.37
CA ALA A 17 4.71 23.02 -18.50
C ALA A 17 6.19 22.97 -18.92
N GLU A 18 7.08 22.90 -17.93
CA GLU A 18 8.50 22.78 -18.18
C GLU A 18 8.86 21.39 -18.74
N ARG A 19 9.87 21.36 -19.60
CA ARG A 19 10.35 20.10 -20.21
C ARG A 19 10.74 19.06 -19.16
N GLN A 20 11.30 19.48 -18.04
CA GLN A 20 11.67 18.61 -16.94
C GLN A 20 10.47 17.88 -16.32
N ASP A 21 9.34 18.58 -16.18
CA ASP A 21 8.12 17.98 -15.62
C ASP A 21 7.46 17.03 -16.62
N LEU A 22 7.51 17.36 -17.92
CA LEU A 22 7.05 16.45 -18.97
C LEU A 22 7.87 15.16 -19.00
N ASN A 23 9.20 15.23 -18.83
CA ASN A 23 10.07 14.06 -18.76
C ASN A 23 9.75 13.19 -17.52
N LYS A 24 9.42 13.80 -16.38
CA LYS A 24 8.98 13.04 -15.19
C LYS A 24 7.69 12.28 -15.42
N LEU A 25 6.72 12.91 -16.10
CA LEU A 25 5.45 12.25 -16.47
C LEU A 25 5.70 11.10 -17.44
N GLU A 26 6.52 11.29 -18.45
CA GLU A 26 6.88 10.24 -19.41
C GLU A 26 7.52 9.04 -18.68
N HIS A 27 8.42 9.30 -17.74
CA HIS A 27 9.05 8.25 -16.94
C HIS A 27 8.04 7.48 -16.08
N LEU A 28 7.06 8.17 -15.51
CA LEU A 28 5.96 7.52 -14.76
C LEU A 28 5.08 6.65 -15.65
N MET A 29 4.92 7.01 -16.91
CA MET A 29 4.11 6.24 -17.85
C MET A 29 4.86 5.03 -18.43
N PHE A 30 6.18 5.06 -18.44
CA PHE A 30 7.00 4.03 -19.08
C PHE A 30 6.77 2.62 -18.52
N ALA A 31 6.68 2.46 -17.19
CA ALA A 31 6.43 1.16 -16.55
C ALA A 31 4.96 0.98 -16.13
N TRP A 32 4.04 1.68 -16.76
CA TRP A 32 2.62 1.61 -16.42
C TRP A 32 2.01 0.23 -16.62
N ALA A 33 2.38 -0.46 -17.70
CA ALA A 33 1.83 -1.78 -18.03
C ALA A 33 2.14 -2.80 -16.94
N ASP A 34 3.40 -2.83 -16.45
CA ASP A 34 3.85 -3.77 -15.42
C ASP A 34 3.16 -3.49 -14.08
N ARG A 35 3.03 -2.22 -13.71
CA ARG A 35 2.32 -1.82 -12.49
C ARG A 35 0.83 -2.15 -12.55
N LYS A 36 0.21 -1.92 -13.71
CA LYS A 36 -1.20 -2.27 -13.93
C LYS A 36 -1.42 -3.77 -13.81
N GLU A 37 -0.53 -4.58 -14.38
CA GLU A 37 -0.61 -6.04 -14.27
C GLU A 37 -0.48 -6.49 -12.81
N ALA A 38 0.51 -5.99 -12.08
CA ALA A 38 0.68 -6.28 -10.66
C ALA A 38 -0.55 -5.86 -9.83
N TYR A 39 -1.11 -4.68 -10.10
CA TYR A 39 -2.33 -4.20 -9.45
C TYR A 39 -3.52 -5.13 -9.68
N LEU A 40 -3.77 -5.54 -10.92
CA LEU A 40 -4.86 -6.44 -11.27
C LEU A 40 -4.67 -7.84 -10.66
N ASN A 41 -3.44 -8.32 -10.55
CA ASN A 41 -3.13 -9.58 -9.88
C ASN A 41 -3.41 -9.49 -8.38
N VAL A 42 -3.10 -8.37 -7.74
CA VAL A 42 -3.47 -8.14 -6.32
C VAL A 42 -4.98 -8.13 -6.15
N GLU A 43 -5.70 -7.41 -7.01
CA GLU A 43 -7.17 -7.37 -6.98
C GLU A 43 -7.75 -8.79 -7.11
N HIS A 44 -7.28 -9.56 -8.07
CA HIS A 44 -7.73 -10.94 -8.28
C HIS A 44 -7.41 -11.87 -7.11
N LYS A 45 -6.26 -11.69 -6.47
CA LYS A 45 -5.77 -12.50 -5.35
C LYS A 45 -6.02 -11.88 -3.97
N GLU A 46 -6.78 -10.80 -3.87
CA GLU A 46 -7.00 -10.07 -2.61
C GLU A 46 -7.36 -11.02 -1.46
N LYS A 47 -8.31 -11.91 -1.70
CA LYS A 47 -8.77 -12.84 -0.67
C LYS A 47 -7.64 -13.75 -0.18
N SER A 48 -6.88 -14.38 -1.07
CA SER A 48 -5.79 -15.30 -0.68
C SER A 48 -4.64 -14.57 0.00
N ILE A 49 -4.29 -13.37 -0.48
CA ILE A 49 -3.27 -12.52 0.15
C ILE A 49 -3.68 -12.16 1.59
N ILE A 50 -4.92 -11.75 1.80
CA ILE A 50 -5.40 -11.36 3.14
C ILE A 50 -5.56 -12.59 4.04
N ASP A 51 -6.05 -13.72 3.55
CA ASP A 51 -6.13 -14.96 4.33
C ASP A 51 -4.73 -15.39 4.80
N LEU A 52 -3.72 -15.30 3.93
CA LEU A 52 -2.35 -15.62 4.26
C LEU A 52 -1.75 -14.60 5.24
N ALA A 53 -1.96 -13.31 5.04
CA ALA A 53 -1.50 -12.25 5.95
C ALA A 53 -2.08 -12.43 7.36
N MET A 54 -3.37 -12.75 7.46
CA MET A 54 -4.04 -13.04 8.74
C MET A 54 -3.42 -14.26 9.43
N LYS A 55 -3.13 -15.33 8.67
CA LYS A 55 -2.47 -16.52 9.20
C LYS A 55 -1.06 -16.20 9.70
N LEU A 56 -0.24 -15.52 8.90
CA LEU A 56 1.12 -15.11 9.30
C LEU A 56 1.11 -14.24 10.56
N MET A 57 0.13 -13.34 10.67
CA MET A 57 -0.05 -12.50 11.85
C MET A 57 -0.39 -13.33 13.09
N GLN A 58 -1.32 -14.29 12.99
CA GLN A 58 -1.73 -15.16 14.10
C GLN A 58 -0.63 -16.11 14.53
N ASP A 59 0.20 -16.59 13.60
CA ASP A 59 1.35 -17.46 13.87
C ASP A 59 2.57 -16.70 14.43
N SER A 60 2.51 -15.35 14.44
CA SER A 60 3.60 -14.51 14.96
C SER A 60 3.73 -14.61 16.48
N PRO A 61 4.96 -14.66 17.02
CA PRO A 61 5.19 -14.64 18.47
C PRO A 61 4.63 -13.41 19.18
N ASP A 62 4.48 -12.31 18.48
CA ASP A 62 3.95 -11.04 18.99
C ASP A 62 2.42 -11.02 19.07
N PHE A 63 1.76 -12.04 18.51
CA PHE A 63 0.31 -12.15 18.58
C PHE A 63 -0.12 -12.63 19.97
N PRO A 64 -1.17 -12.04 20.58
CA PRO A 64 -1.62 -12.44 21.91
C PRO A 64 -1.97 -13.92 21.98
N ASN A 65 -1.37 -14.64 22.93
CA ASN A 65 -1.67 -16.07 23.20
C ASN A 65 -3.05 -16.30 23.86
N GLN A 66 -3.82 -15.23 24.07
CA GLN A 66 -5.17 -15.30 24.62
C GLN A 66 -6.17 -15.48 23.48
N GLU A 67 -7.31 -16.11 23.81
CA GLU A 67 -8.43 -16.25 22.88
C GLU A 67 -8.89 -14.87 22.38
N VAL A 68 -8.55 -14.57 21.13
CA VAL A 68 -8.88 -13.28 20.49
C VAL A 68 -10.32 -13.34 20.02
N LYS A 69 -11.12 -12.33 20.39
CA LYS A 69 -12.51 -12.25 19.97
C LYS A 69 -12.63 -12.23 18.44
N GLU A 70 -13.62 -12.92 17.90
CA GLU A 70 -13.91 -12.93 16.46
C GLU A 70 -14.10 -11.52 15.88
N SER A 71 -14.72 -10.62 16.64
CA SER A 71 -14.87 -9.21 16.26
C SER A 71 -13.51 -8.51 16.05
N THR A 72 -12.51 -8.84 16.86
CA THR A 72 -11.15 -8.29 16.73
C THR A 72 -10.47 -8.80 15.47
N LEU A 73 -10.59 -10.10 15.18
CA LEU A 73 -10.05 -10.70 13.94
C LEU A 73 -10.73 -10.12 12.69
N SER A 74 -12.04 -9.91 12.74
CA SER A 74 -12.80 -9.26 11.67
C SER A 74 -12.32 -7.83 11.41
N ASN A 75 -12.05 -7.05 12.46
CA ASN A 75 -11.51 -5.70 12.34
C ASN A 75 -10.08 -5.73 11.77
N CYS A 76 -9.22 -6.64 12.24
CA CYS A 76 -7.87 -6.81 11.66
C CYS A 76 -7.94 -7.12 10.16
N ARG A 77 -8.80 -8.05 9.77
CA ARG A 77 -9.00 -8.41 8.35
C ARG A 77 -9.42 -7.20 7.53
N ARG A 78 -10.40 -6.42 7.99
CA ARG A 78 -10.82 -5.19 7.32
C ARG A 78 -9.68 -4.21 7.16
N ASP A 79 -8.89 -4.00 8.21
CA ASP A 79 -7.81 -3.02 8.21
C ASP A 79 -6.65 -3.46 7.31
N LEU A 80 -6.31 -4.76 7.28
CA LEU A 80 -5.33 -5.31 6.35
C LEU A 80 -5.80 -5.24 4.89
N THR A 81 -7.08 -5.49 4.64
CA THR A 81 -7.67 -5.34 3.31
C THR A 81 -7.58 -3.90 2.83
N LEU A 82 -7.93 -2.95 3.69
CA LEU A 82 -7.82 -1.52 3.39
C LEU A 82 -6.36 -1.12 3.11
N ALA A 83 -5.43 -1.58 3.94
CA ALA A 83 -4.00 -1.37 3.74
C ALA A 83 -3.55 -1.89 2.36
N LEU A 84 -3.86 -3.15 2.03
CA LEU A 84 -3.49 -3.75 0.75
C LEU A 84 -3.96 -2.89 -0.44
N ARG A 85 -5.20 -2.41 -0.42
CA ARG A 85 -5.78 -1.59 -1.48
C ARG A 85 -5.07 -0.24 -1.62
N TYR A 86 -4.77 0.44 -0.51
CA TYR A 86 -4.05 1.72 -0.54
C TYR A 86 -2.60 1.55 -1.00
N TYR A 87 -1.90 0.51 -0.54
CA TYR A 87 -0.55 0.21 -1.01
C TYR A 87 -0.51 -0.16 -2.50
N ALA A 88 -1.51 -0.93 -2.97
CA ALA A 88 -1.64 -1.24 -4.38
C ALA A 88 -1.86 0.03 -5.23
N LEU A 89 -2.71 0.94 -4.77
CA LEU A 89 -2.94 2.21 -5.44
C LEU A 89 -1.68 3.09 -5.43
N GLY A 90 -0.99 3.18 -4.30
CA GLY A 90 0.27 3.92 -4.19
C GLY A 90 1.34 3.39 -5.15
N MET A 91 1.49 2.08 -5.26
CA MET A 91 2.39 1.41 -6.20
C MET A 91 1.97 1.70 -7.65
N LEU A 92 0.69 1.53 -7.99
CA LEU A 92 0.16 1.78 -9.33
C LEU A 92 0.48 3.20 -9.81
N LEU A 93 0.21 4.19 -8.95
CA LEU A 93 0.37 5.62 -9.26
C LEU A 93 1.80 6.13 -9.04
N GLN A 94 2.69 5.31 -8.48
CA GLN A 94 4.03 5.72 -8.03
C GLN A 94 3.99 6.98 -7.16
N ASP A 95 3.05 7.02 -6.20
CA ASP A 95 2.77 8.21 -5.40
C ASP A 95 2.82 7.90 -3.90
N LYS A 96 4.02 8.09 -3.33
CA LYS A 96 4.27 7.86 -1.90
C LYS A 96 3.61 8.93 -1.03
N GLU A 97 3.56 10.17 -1.49
CA GLU A 97 2.95 11.26 -0.73
C GLU A 97 1.44 11.07 -0.64
N MET A 98 0.79 10.71 -1.74
CA MET A 98 -0.63 10.33 -1.74
C MET A 98 -0.90 9.20 -0.75
N LEU A 99 -0.05 8.15 -0.72
CA LEU A 99 -0.21 7.04 0.20
C LEU A 99 -0.05 7.47 1.67
N LYS A 100 0.93 8.32 1.98
CA LYS A 100 1.12 8.88 3.32
C LYS A 100 -0.09 9.68 3.77
N ASP A 101 -0.52 10.63 2.95
CA ASP A 101 -1.59 11.57 3.30
C ASP A 101 -2.96 10.89 3.41
N ARG A 102 -3.25 9.96 2.49
CA ARG A 102 -4.56 9.30 2.42
C ARG A 102 -4.72 8.12 3.37
N PHE A 103 -3.62 7.45 3.75
CA PHE A 103 -3.70 6.22 4.52
C PHE A 103 -2.74 6.17 5.71
N ILE A 104 -1.42 6.34 5.53
CA ILE A 104 -0.43 6.04 6.57
C ILE A 104 -0.61 6.92 7.79
N TYR A 105 -0.78 8.23 7.61
CA TYR A 105 -0.98 9.16 8.73
C TYR A 105 -2.29 8.89 9.48
N TRP A 106 -3.36 8.61 8.75
CA TRP A 106 -4.64 8.24 9.35
C TRP A 106 -4.52 6.95 10.15
N GLN A 107 -3.97 5.89 9.56
CA GLN A 107 -3.79 4.60 10.23
C GLN A 107 -2.94 4.74 11.49
N LYS A 108 -1.82 5.46 11.41
CA LYS A 108 -0.93 5.72 12.55
C LYS A 108 -1.68 6.42 13.69
N ASN A 109 -2.46 7.44 13.38
CA ASN A 109 -3.23 8.18 14.38
C ASN A 109 -4.31 7.29 15.04
N VAL A 110 -5.02 6.47 14.27
CA VAL A 110 -6.04 5.54 14.78
C VAL A 110 -5.39 4.50 15.70
N LEU A 111 -4.29 3.87 15.28
CA LEU A 111 -3.57 2.87 16.09
C LEU A 111 -3.02 3.49 17.38
N GLN A 112 -2.49 4.70 17.31
CA GLN A 112 -2.00 5.44 18.47
C GLN A 112 -3.13 5.75 19.46
N ALA A 113 -4.29 6.21 18.97
CA ALA A 113 -5.46 6.48 19.81
C ALA A 113 -6.01 5.22 20.49
N MET A 114 -5.82 4.04 19.86
CA MET A 114 -6.19 2.73 20.42
C MET A 114 -5.13 2.12 21.36
N GLY A 115 -3.99 2.80 21.57
CA GLY A 115 -2.88 2.29 22.37
C GLY A 115 -2.08 1.16 21.69
N LEU A 116 -2.23 0.97 20.39
CA LEU A 116 -1.59 -0.08 19.59
C LEU A 116 -0.31 0.45 18.91
N HIS A 117 0.60 1.01 19.69
CA HIS A 117 1.81 1.66 19.19
C HIS A 117 2.78 0.73 18.44
N HIS A 118 2.68 -0.57 18.65
CA HIS A 118 3.57 -1.59 18.07
C HIS A 118 2.88 -2.47 17.02
N TYR A 119 1.67 -2.12 16.61
CA TYR A 119 0.95 -2.91 15.61
C TYR A 119 1.64 -2.83 14.24
N GLN A 120 2.20 -3.95 13.80
CA GLN A 120 2.92 -4.06 12.53
C GLN A 120 2.18 -4.98 11.53
N GLY A 121 0.86 -4.98 11.55
CA GLY A 121 0.05 -5.84 10.69
C GLY A 121 0.37 -5.71 9.20
N VAL A 122 0.74 -4.51 8.76
CA VAL A 122 1.08 -4.23 7.35
C VAL A 122 2.29 -5.04 6.86
N LYS A 123 3.26 -5.39 7.73
CA LYS A 123 4.40 -6.25 7.33
C LYS A 123 3.95 -7.63 6.83
N PHE A 124 2.89 -8.19 7.42
CA PHE A 124 2.37 -9.49 7.01
C PHE A 124 1.67 -9.43 5.65
N VAL A 125 1.14 -8.27 5.27
CA VAL A 125 0.62 -8.04 3.91
C VAL A 125 1.76 -8.10 2.89
N LEU A 126 2.91 -7.47 3.18
CA LEU A 126 4.07 -7.56 2.30
C LEU A 126 4.60 -8.99 2.17
N GLU A 127 4.71 -9.71 3.30
CA GLU A 127 5.13 -11.12 3.28
C GLU A 127 4.17 -11.98 2.44
N ALA A 128 2.86 -11.78 2.61
CA ALA A 128 1.84 -12.48 1.82
C ALA A 128 1.91 -12.14 0.33
N LEU A 129 2.21 -10.88 -0.03
CA LEU A 129 2.42 -10.47 -1.43
C LEU A 129 3.59 -11.24 -2.06
N TYR A 130 4.73 -11.39 -1.35
CA TYR A 130 5.87 -12.16 -1.85
C TYR A 130 5.60 -13.64 -2.02
N LEU A 131 4.67 -14.20 -1.24
CA LEU A 131 4.29 -15.62 -1.33
C LEU A 131 3.24 -15.88 -2.43
N GLU A 132 2.39 -14.90 -2.73
CA GLU A 132 1.26 -15.03 -3.64
C GLU A 132 1.51 -14.49 -5.06
N LEU A 133 2.45 -13.55 -5.21
CA LEU A 133 2.77 -12.92 -6.48
C LEU A 133 4.14 -13.39 -7.00
N PRO A 134 4.38 -13.29 -8.32
CA PRO A 134 5.74 -13.35 -8.86
C PRO A 134 6.64 -12.31 -8.19
N GLU A 135 7.91 -12.67 -7.93
CA GLU A 135 8.86 -11.81 -7.23
C GLU A 135 8.99 -10.42 -7.87
N GLU A 136 9.02 -10.36 -9.20
CA GLU A 136 9.09 -9.12 -9.98
C GLU A 136 7.93 -8.16 -9.67
N GLN A 137 6.72 -8.71 -9.50
CA GLN A 137 5.53 -7.93 -9.15
C GLN A 137 5.53 -7.53 -7.68
N ALA A 138 5.92 -8.43 -6.78
CA ALA A 138 6.03 -8.15 -5.35
C ALA A 138 7.06 -7.07 -5.06
N ASP A 139 8.18 -7.04 -5.78
CA ASP A 139 9.23 -6.03 -5.65
C ASP A 139 8.75 -4.61 -5.97
N LEU A 140 7.72 -4.44 -6.81
CA LEU A 140 7.12 -3.13 -7.08
C LEU A 140 6.50 -2.50 -5.83
N PHE A 141 6.09 -3.31 -4.84
CA PHE A 141 5.49 -2.84 -3.59
C PHE A 141 6.52 -2.44 -2.53
N LYS A 142 7.71 -3.04 -2.57
CA LYS A 142 8.75 -2.87 -1.54
C LYS A 142 9.08 -1.42 -1.15
N PRO A 143 9.17 -0.44 -2.09
CA PRO A 143 9.45 0.95 -1.76
C PRO A 143 8.36 1.64 -0.94
N TYR A 144 7.13 1.11 -0.94
CA TYR A 144 5.97 1.70 -0.27
C TYR A 144 5.79 1.19 1.16
N PHE A 145 6.26 -0.01 1.47
CA PHE A 145 6.23 -0.58 2.81
C PHE A 145 7.34 -0.08 3.75
N LYS A 146 8.23 0.76 3.24
CA LYS A 146 9.31 1.40 4.02
C LYS A 146 9.00 2.84 4.44
N LEU A 147 7.77 3.29 4.25
CA LEU A 147 7.33 4.66 4.53
C LEU A 147 7.03 4.91 6.00
#